data_4e0c84f42f19b81566dbf1d33c4c1c96
#
_entry.id   4e0c84f42f19b81566dbf1d33c4c1c96
#
_cell.length_a   1.000
_cell.length_b   1.000
_cell.length_c   1.000
_cell.angle_alpha   90.00
_cell.angle_beta   90.00
_cell.angle_gamma   90.00
#
_symmetry.space_group_name_H-M   'P 1'
#
loop_
_entity.id
_entity.type
_entity.pdbx_description
1 polymer ?
#
loop_
_entity_poly.entity_id
_entity_poly.type
_entity_poly.pdbx_seq_one_letter_code
_entity_poly.pdbx_strand_id
1 'polypeptide(L)'
;MPALPPGSVLIVVKRGPNAGSRFLLDQPVTSAGRHPGSDIFLDDVTVSRRHAEFRWENDEFHVVDVGSLNSTYVNREPVDSAVLVNGDEVQIGKFRLTFLTKPKNHGGAGGTHDSGPADR
;
A
#
# COMPACT_ATOMS: atom_id res chain seq x y z
N MET A 1 7.28 -19.21 5.49
CA MET A 1 6.90 -17.98 4.80
C MET A 1 5.39 -17.90 4.69
N PRO A 2 4.80 -16.81 5.13
CA PRO A 2 3.35 -16.70 5.03
C PRO A 2 2.90 -16.63 3.58
N ALA A 3 1.73 -17.17 3.32
CA ALA A 3 1.14 -17.09 1.99
C ALA A 3 0.74 -15.66 1.68
N LEU A 4 0.86 -15.28 0.41
CA LEU A 4 0.37 -13.98 -0.03
C LEU A 4 -1.16 -13.99 -0.07
N PRO A 5 -1.79 -12.82 0.03
CA PRO A 5 -3.24 -12.76 0.04
C PRO A 5 -3.83 -13.24 -1.28
N PRO A 6 -5.02 -13.82 -1.25
CA PRO A 6 -5.71 -14.15 -2.50
C PRO A 6 -6.12 -12.85 -3.20
N GLY A 7 -6.18 -12.94 -4.52
CA GLY A 7 -6.60 -11.80 -5.32
C GLY A 7 -5.51 -10.78 -5.51
N SER A 8 -5.87 -9.64 -6.05
CA SER A 8 -4.92 -8.59 -6.37
C SER A 8 -4.86 -7.55 -5.27
N VAL A 9 -3.65 -7.17 -4.89
CA VAL A 9 -3.40 -6.08 -3.96
C VAL A 9 -2.55 -5.07 -4.72
N LEU A 10 -3.03 -3.83 -4.78
CA LEU A 10 -2.42 -2.80 -5.62
C LEU A 10 -2.10 -1.56 -4.82
N ILE A 11 -1.02 -0.90 -5.25
CA ILE A 11 -0.75 0.49 -4.89
C ILE A 11 -0.99 1.32 -6.14
N VAL A 12 -1.82 2.34 -6.05
CA VAL A 12 -2.11 3.24 -7.16
C VAL A 12 -1.64 4.64 -6.80
N VAL A 13 -0.83 5.22 -7.66
CA VAL A 13 -0.37 6.61 -7.44
C VAL A 13 -1.50 7.55 -7.80
N LYS A 14 -2.01 8.27 -6.83
CA LYS A 14 -3.12 9.21 -7.02
C LYS A 14 -2.63 10.63 -7.27
N ARG A 15 -1.51 11.01 -6.65
CA ARG A 15 -0.92 12.33 -6.83
C ARG A 15 0.58 12.21 -6.89
N GLY A 16 1.17 13.03 -7.75
CA GLY A 16 2.60 13.08 -7.94
C GLY A 16 2.95 12.94 -9.41
N PRO A 17 4.25 13.02 -9.74
CA PRO A 17 4.69 13.02 -11.13
C PRO A 17 4.22 11.84 -11.98
N ASN A 18 4.05 10.67 -11.38
CA ASN A 18 3.57 9.51 -12.13
C ASN A 18 2.21 9.05 -11.67
N ALA A 19 1.31 10.01 -11.43
CA ALA A 19 -0.08 9.70 -11.08
C ALA A 19 -0.69 8.77 -12.12
N GLY A 20 -1.46 7.79 -11.65
CA GLY A 20 -2.06 6.76 -12.50
C GLY A 20 -1.26 5.47 -12.56
N SER A 21 0.00 5.49 -12.14
CA SER A 21 0.81 4.27 -12.10
C SER A 21 0.25 3.30 -11.07
N ARG A 22 0.37 2.01 -11.37
CA ARG A 22 -0.11 0.93 -10.50
C ARG A 22 1.00 -0.05 -10.25
N PHE A 23 1.08 -0.51 -9.01
CA PHE A 23 2.09 -1.49 -8.62
C PHE A 23 1.39 -2.64 -7.90
N LEU A 24 1.62 -3.84 -8.40
CA LEU A 24 1.05 -5.05 -7.80
C LEU A 24 1.90 -5.46 -6.61
N LEU A 25 1.25 -5.68 -5.47
CA LEU A 25 1.94 -6.17 -4.28
C LEU A 25 1.81 -7.68 -4.24
N ASP A 26 2.73 -8.36 -4.92
CA ASP A 26 2.72 -9.82 -5.04
C ASP A 26 3.94 -10.48 -4.42
N GLN A 27 4.66 -9.73 -3.57
CA GLN A 27 5.85 -10.21 -2.89
C GLN A 27 5.69 -9.98 -1.39
N PRO A 28 6.43 -10.74 -0.57
CA PRO A 28 6.39 -10.51 0.88
C PRO A 28 6.84 -9.11 1.28
N VAL A 29 7.77 -8.52 0.54
CA VAL A 29 8.27 -7.17 0.81
C VAL A 29 8.38 -6.44 -0.51
N THR A 30 7.79 -5.25 -0.57
CA THR A 30 7.88 -4.36 -1.73
C THR A 30 8.48 -3.04 -1.26
N SER A 31 9.62 -2.67 -1.82
CA SER A 31 10.31 -1.45 -1.41
C SER A 31 9.82 -0.24 -2.19
N ALA A 32 9.83 0.91 -1.52
CA ALA A 32 9.47 2.19 -2.15
C ALA A 32 10.53 3.22 -1.79
N GLY A 33 10.99 3.96 -2.79
CA GLY A 33 11.99 4.98 -2.56
C GLY A 33 12.52 5.59 -3.85
N ARG A 34 13.50 6.48 -3.68
CA ARG A 34 14.11 7.20 -4.79
C ARG A 34 15.26 6.43 -5.43
N HIS A 35 15.68 5.32 -4.82
CA HIS A 35 16.72 4.48 -5.40
C HIS A 35 16.16 3.76 -6.62
N PRO A 36 16.86 3.76 -7.76
CA PRO A 36 16.35 3.10 -8.97
C PRO A 36 16.07 1.61 -8.83
N GLY A 37 16.70 0.94 -7.86
CA GLY A 37 16.43 -0.46 -7.57
C GLY A 37 15.20 -0.71 -6.73
N SER A 38 14.49 0.34 -6.31
CA SER A 38 13.25 0.17 -5.55
C SER A 38 12.17 -0.47 -6.41
N ASP A 39 11.35 -1.32 -5.80
CA ASP A 39 10.23 -1.93 -6.51
C ASP A 39 9.23 -0.87 -6.95
N ILE A 40 8.96 0.09 -6.07
CA ILE A 40 8.17 1.26 -6.40
C ILE A 40 9.13 2.43 -6.42
N PHE A 41 9.56 2.79 -7.64
CA PHE A 41 10.54 3.85 -7.82
C PHE A 41 9.82 5.19 -7.88
N LEU A 42 10.07 6.03 -6.89
CA LEU A 42 9.47 7.35 -6.78
C LEU A 42 10.57 8.40 -6.93
N ASP A 43 10.75 8.89 -8.15
CA ASP A 43 11.88 9.75 -8.51
C ASP A 43 11.57 11.21 -8.19
N ASP A 44 11.74 11.57 -6.94
CA ASP A 44 11.54 12.95 -6.51
C ASP A 44 12.39 13.25 -5.28
N VAL A 45 12.83 14.50 -5.17
CA VAL A 45 13.71 14.92 -4.08
C VAL A 45 13.05 14.85 -2.71
N THR A 46 11.71 14.83 -2.67
CA THR A 46 10.99 14.70 -1.40
C THR A 46 10.97 13.27 -0.87
N VAL A 47 11.45 12.31 -1.67
CA VAL A 47 11.46 10.90 -1.33
C VAL A 47 12.88 10.49 -0.96
N SER A 48 13.02 9.79 0.16
CA SER A 48 14.33 9.25 0.54
C SER A 48 14.68 8.08 -0.34
N ARG A 49 15.97 7.79 -0.49
CA ARG A 49 16.44 6.69 -1.34
C ARG A 49 15.81 5.37 -0.89
N ARG A 50 15.79 5.13 0.41
CA ARG A 50 15.05 4.01 1.01
C ARG A 50 14.04 4.62 1.94
N HIS A 51 12.78 4.67 1.50
CA HIS A 51 11.78 5.44 2.22
C HIS A 51 10.84 4.56 3.03
N ALA A 52 10.25 3.57 2.39
CA ALA A 52 9.27 2.71 3.06
C ALA A 52 9.25 1.33 2.41
N GLU A 53 8.65 0.38 3.11
CA GLU A 53 8.41 -0.96 2.59
C GLU A 53 6.99 -1.36 2.90
N PHE A 54 6.38 -2.07 1.94
CA PHE A 54 5.09 -2.71 2.15
C PHE A 54 5.39 -4.18 2.43
N ARG A 55 5.02 -4.64 3.62
CA ARG A 55 5.36 -5.99 4.10
C ARG A 55 4.10 -6.80 4.35
N TRP A 56 4.12 -8.03 3.88
CA TRP A 56 3.06 -9.00 4.16
C TRP A 56 3.46 -9.80 5.40
N GLU A 57 2.80 -9.53 6.52
CA GLU A 57 3.09 -10.18 7.80
C GLU A 57 1.77 -10.43 8.53
N ASN A 58 1.64 -11.60 9.15
CA ASN A 58 0.47 -11.93 9.96
C ASN A 58 -0.83 -11.76 9.20
N ASP A 59 -0.82 -12.19 7.92
CA ASP A 59 -1.99 -12.11 7.03
C ASP A 59 -2.46 -10.67 6.78
N GLU A 60 -1.56 -9.69 6.92
CA GLU A 60 -1.86 -8.28 6.68
C GLU A 60 -0.71 -7.61 5.96
N PHE A 61 -1.03 -6.58 5.19
CA PHE A 61 0.01 -5.70 4.69
C PHE A 61 0.25 -4.58 5.69
N HIS A 62 1.52 -4.30 5.91
CA HIS A 62 1.99 -3.20 6.74
C HIS A 62 2.84 -2.30 5.89
N VAL A 63 2.71 -0.99 6.08
CA VAL A 63 3.72 -0.07 5.57
C VAL A 63 4.68 0.22 6.70
N VAL A 64 5.98 0.20 6.41
CA VAL A 64 7.03 0.42 7.41
C VAL A 64 7.95 1.50 6.89
N ASP A 65 8.13 2.57 7.66
CA ASP A 65 9.13 3.59 7.34
C ASP A 65 10.52 3.02 7.65
N VAL A 66 11.42 3.09 6.69
CA VAL A 66 12.74 2.48 6.85
C VAL A 66 13.84 3.54 6.95
N GLY A 67 13.51 4.66 7.56
CA GLY A 67 14.49 5.71 7.82
C GLY A 67 14.36 6.91 6.90
N SER A 68 13.13 7.25 6.53
CA SER A 68 12.91 8.39 5.66
C SER A 68 13.21 9.71 6.36
N LEU A 69 13.60 10.69 5.56
CA LEU A 69 13.84 12.04 6.07
C LEU A 69 12.52 12.77 6.36
N ASN A 70 11.52 12.56 5.50
CA ASN A 70 10.26 13.32 5.56
C ASN A 70 9.09 12.53 6.11
N SER A 71 9.34 11.36 6.68
CA SER A 71 8.32 10.48 7.25
C SER A 71 7.45 9.80 6.17
N THR A 72 6.74 8.77 6.60
CA THR A 72 5.72 8.10 5.82
C THR A 72 4.40 8.38 6.51
N TYR A 73 3.37 8.74 5.75
CA TYR A 73 2.08 9.11 6.32
C TYR A 73 1.02 8.12 5.88
N VAL A 74 0.17 7.73 6.81
CA VAL A 74 -1.02 6.93 6.50
C VAL A 74 -2.23 7.75 6.90
N ASN A 75 -3.09 8.04 5.93
CA ASN A 75 -4.27 8.87 6.12
C ASN A 75 -3.89 10.17 6.83
N ARG A 76 -2.77 10.76 6.37
CA ARG A 76 -2.25 12.06 6.80
C ARG A 76 -1.65 12.09 8.20
N GLU A 77 -1.35 10.92 8.76
CA GLU A 77 -0.66 10.83 10.05
C GLU A 77 0.70 10.18 9.85
N PRO A 78 1.77 10.76 10.42
CA PRO A 78 3.09 10.14 10.30
C PRO A 78 3.15 8.87 11.12
N VAL A 79 3.73 7.82 10.54
CA VAL A 79 3.82 6.53 11.20
C VAL A 79 5.20 5.93 11.00
N ASP A 80 5.65 5.14 11.96
CA ASP A 80 6.80 4.27 11.77
C ASP A 80 6.37 2.99 11.09
N SER A 81 5.18 2.50 11.40
CA SER A 81 4.56 1.39 10.71
C SER A 81 3.06 1.43 10.97
N ALA A 82 2.31 0.84 10.05
CA ALA A 82 0.86 0.77 10.18
C ALA A 82 0.33 -0.38 9.34
N VAL A 83 -0.73 -1.02 9.82
CA VAL A 83 -1.49 -2.00 9.06
C VAL A 83 -2.34 -1.26 8.05
N LEU A 84 -2.35 -1.74 6.81
CA LEU A 84 -3.11 -1.13 5.72
C LEU A 84 -4.39 -1.91 5.46
N VAL A 85 -5.45 -1.16 5.22
CA VAL A 85 -6.72 -1.72 4.78
C VAL A 85 -7.14 -1.05 3.48
N ASN A 86 -8.08 -1.66 2.78
CA ASN A 86 -8.51 -1.16 1.48
C ASN A 86 -8.92 0.32 1.56
N GLY A 87 -8.35 1.11 0.68
CA GLY A 87 -8.67 2.53 0.59
C GLY A 87 -7.73 3.45 1.36
N ASP A 88 -6.81 2.88 2.15
CA ASP A 88 -5.88 3.73 2.90
C ASP A 88 -4.97 4.51 1.97
N GLU A 89 -4.74 5.77 2.34
CA GLU A 89 -3.81 6.62 1.62
C GLU A 89 -2.45 6.59 2.30
N VAL A 90 -1.42 6.33 1.51
CA VAL A 90 -0.03 6.36 1.99
C VAL A 90 0.67 7.52 1.29
N GLN A 91 1.24 8.44 2.05
CA GLN A 91 1.96 9.56 1.48
C GLN A 91 3.46 9.34 1.67
N ILE A 92 4.18 9.40 0.56
CA ILE A 92 5.64 9.26 0.53
C ILE A 92 6.16 10.46 -0.26
N GLY A 93 6.80 11.40 0.44
CA GLY A 93 7.18 12.65 -0.19
C GLY A 93 5.96 13.37 -0.74
N LYS A 94 6.05 13.83 -1.98
CA LYS A 94 4.91 14.50 -2.62
C LYS A 94 3.93 13.50 -3.24
N PHE A 95 4.22 12.19 -3.20
CA PHE A 95 3.34 11.20 -3.80
C PHE A 95 2.26 10.80 -2.82
N ARG A 96 1.05 10.64 -3.32
CA ARG A 96 -0.06 10.05 -2.57
C ARG A 96 -0.45 8.77 -3.26
N LEU A 97 -0.40 7.68 -2.51
CA LEU A 97 -0.65 6.34 -3.01
C LEU A 97 -1.89 5.81 -2.32
N THR A 98 -2.69 5.03 -3.03
CA THR A 98 -3.86 4.39 -2.44
C THR A 98 -3.63 2.89 -2.43
N PHE A 99 -3.83 2.28 -1.27
CA PHE A 99 -3.74 0.83 -1.09
C PHE A 99 -5.11 0.24 -1.42
N LEU A 100 -5.14 -0.66 -2.39
CA LEU A 100 -6.38 -1.28 -2.84
C LEU A 100 -6.26 -2.78 -2.76
N THR A 101 -7.24 -3.41 -2.14
CA THR A 101 -7.31 -4.86 -2.07
C THR A 101 -8.76 -5.28 -2.23
N LYS A 102 -8.97 -6.46 -2.79
CA LYS A 102 -10.31 -7.00 -2.86
C LYS A 102 -10.75 -7.39 -1.46
N PRO A 103 -11.99 -7.11 -1.10
CA PRO A 103 -12.51 -7.57 0.17
C PRO A 103 -12.42 -9.10 0.22
N LYS A 104 -12.17 -9.64 1.41
CA LYS A 104 -12.18 -11.07 1.58
C LYS A 104 -13.53 -11.60 1.17
N ASN A 105 -13.51 -12.56 0.29
CA ASN A 105 -14.73 -13.22 -0.10
C ASN A 105 -15.04 -14.29 0.92
N HIS A 106 -16.12 -14.09 1.64
CA HIS A 106 -16.53 -15.03 2.66
C HIS A 106 -17.59 -15.94 2.06
N GLY A 107 -17.08 -16.75 1.28
CA GLY A 107 -17.96 -17.72 0.72
C GLY A 107 -19.21 -17.11 0.26
N GLY A 108 -19.08 -16.75 0.31
CA GLY A 108 -19.74 -16.48 0.00
C GLY A 108 -20.39 -15.89 0.05
N ALA A 109 -20.51 -15.80 0.04
CA ALA A 109 -20.98 -15.34 0.14
C ALA A 109 -21.42 -14.81 0.07
N GLY A 110 -21.72 -14.69 0.01
CA GLY A 110 -22.01 -14.24 0.14
C GLY A 110 -22.34 -13.58 0.14
N GLY A 111 -22.75 -13.40 0.05
CA GLY A 111 -22.86 -12.79 0.17
C GLY A 111 -23.16 -11.99 0.28
N THR A 112 -23.72 -11.78 0.22
CA THR A 112 -23.87 -11.22 0.39
C THR A 112 -23.98 -10.48 0.68
N HIS A 113 -24.38 -9.91 0.69
CA HIS A 113 -24.45 -9.52 0.95
C HIS A 113 -24.30 -8.79 1.21
N ASP A 114 -24.63 -8.36 1.10
CA ASP A 114 -24.52 -8.04 1.34
C ASP A 114 -24.50 -7.33 1.51
N SER A 115 -24.93 -6.80 1.39
CA SER A 115 -24.87 -6.54 1.50
C SER A 115 -24.96 -5.94 1.62
N GLY A 116 -25.51 -5.43 1.58
CA GLY A 116 -25.52 -5.34 1.55
C GLY A 116 -25.56 -4.65 1.72
N PRO A 117 -26.04 -4.49 1.77
CA PRO A 117 -26.09 -4.18 1.80
C PRO A 117 -25.87 -3.89 1.73
N ALA A 118 -26.02 -3.53 1.66
CA ALA A 118 -25.63 -3.78 1.56
C ALA A 118 -25.30 -3.59 1.34
N ASP A 119 -25.53 -3.25 1.13
CA ASP A 119 -25.24 -3.56 0.91
C ASP A 119 -24.90 -3.21 0.72
N ARG A 120 -25.19 -2.82 0.53
CA ARG A 120 -24.88 -2.98 0.28
C ARG A 120 -24.62 -2.83 0.01
#